data_e4897bb254d0ab7ed7387e189038e35d
#
_entry.id   e4897bb254d0ab7ed7387e189038e35d
#
_cell.length_a   1.000
_cell.length_b   1.000
_cell.length_c   1.000
_cell.angle_alpha   90.00
_cell.angle_beta   90.00
_cell.angle_gamma   90.00
#
_symmetry.space_group_name_H-M   'P 1'
#
loop_
_entity.id
_entity.type
_entity.pdbx_description
1 polymer ?
#
loop_
_entity_poly.entity_id
_entity_poly.type
_entity_poly.pdbx_seq_one_letter_code
_entity_poly.pdbx_strand_id
1 'polypeptide(L)'
;MALTLLIGGARSGKSSLAVDIGHRHHAAGIPVTYIATAPCVDSGDDADMADRIERHRMERPATWATIEEELDLIGALSSVDDGLAIIDCLTLWTSNLMWRELGDDEIRTLATAAAAGAAGRSEPTVAITNEVGLGVHPETELGRRYRDV
;
A
#
# COMPACT_ATOMS: atom_id res chain seq x y z
N MET A 1 -8.69 12.05 -12.91
CA MET A 1 -7.27 11.79 -12.55
C MET A 1 -6.99 12.37 -11.18
N ALA A 2 -6.88 11.54 -10.18
CA ALA A 2 -6.56 12.00 -8.83
C ALA A 2 -5.77 10.92 -8.09
N LEU A 3 -4.54 11.24 -7.70
CA LEU A 3 -3.76 10.48 -6.74
C LEU A 3 -3.87 11.16 -5.37
N THR A 4 -4.39 10.42 -4.40
CA THR A 4 -4.47 10.84 -3.00
C THR A 4 -3.48 10.03 -2.18
N LEU A 5 -2.59 10.71 -1.45
CA LEU A 5 -1.64 10.07 -0.55
C LEU A 5 -2.08 10.28 0.90
N LEU A 6 -2.33 9.20 1.63
CA LEU A 6 -2.65 9.21 3.05
C LEU A 6 -1.39 8.91 3.86
N ILE A 7 -0.88 9.94 4.55
CA ILE A 7 0.35 9.86 5.33
C ILE A 7 0.02 9.99 6.81
N GLY A 8 0.65 9.20 7.65
CA GLY A 8 0.52 9.31 9.10
C GLY A 8 1.25 8.20 9.83
N GLY A 9 1.35 8.33 11.15
CA GLY A 9 1.99 7.34 12.02
C GLY A 9 1.24 6.00 12.04
N ALA A 10 1.85 5.01 12.66
CA ALA A 10 1.19 3.72 12.90
C ALA A 10 -0.10 3.93 13.71
N ARG A 11 -1.14 3.18 13.37
CA ARG A 11 -2.47 3.23 14.03
C ARG A 11 -3.14 4.61 14.04
N SER A 12 -2.85 5.46 13.06
CA SER A 12 -3.42 6.80 12.94
C SER A 12 -4.78 6.84 12.20
N GLY A 13 -5.31 5.70 11.77
CA GLY A 13 -6.59 5.61 11.07
C GLY A 13 -6.50 5.74 9.55
N LYS A 14 -5.31 5.69 8.94
CA LYS A 14 -5.13 5.81 7.48
C LYS A 14 -5.88 4.75 6.69
N SER A 15 -5.76 3.49 7.09
CA SER A 15 -6.43 2.38 6.41
C SER A 15 -7.95 2.49 6.56
N SER A 16 -8.45 2.88 7.75
CA SER A 16 -9.88 3.12 7.95
C SER A 16 -10.40 4.25 7.06
N LEU A 17 -9.63 5.35 6.94
CA LEU A 17 -10.00 6.45 6.04
C LEU A 17 -10.02 6.02 4.58
N ALA A 18 -9.06 5.21 4.14
CA ALA A 18 -9.03 4.67 2.78
C ALA A 18 -10.25 3.77 2.51
N VAL A 19 -10.62 2.93 3.47
CA VAL A 19 -11.82 2.08 3.41
C VAL A 19 -13.08 2.94 3.36
N ASP A 20 -13.19 3.99 4.15
CA ASP A 20 -14.31 4.94 4.09
C ASP A 20 -14.41 5.64 2.73
N ILE A 21 -13.30 6.01 2.12
CA ILE A 21 -13.27 6.56 0.75
C ILE A 21 -13.78 5.50 -0.23
N GLY A 22 -13.34 4.26 -0.10
CA GLY A 22 -13.80 3.13 -0.91
C GLY A 22 -15.30 2.90 -0.79
N HIS A 23 -15.85 2.92 0.42
CA HIS A 23 -17.30 2.78 0.64
C HIS A 23 -18.11 3.86 -0.04
N ARG A 24 -17.64 5.11 -0.04
CA ARG A 24 -18.33 6.22 -0.74
C ARG A 24 -18.34 6.00 -2.26
N HIS A 25 -17.22 5.55 -2.84
CA HIS A 25 -17.15 5.23 -4.27
C HIS A 25 -18.06 4.06 -4.61
N HIS A 26 -17.99 2.99 -3.82
CA HIS A 26 -18.85 1.82 -4.01
C HIS A 26 -20.34 2.16 -3.93
N ALA A 27 -20.75 2.99 -2.97
CA ALA A 27 -22.12 3.47 -2.83
C ALA A 27 -22.57 4.34 -4.01
N ALA A 28 -21.63 4.98 -4.72
CA ALA A 28 -21.87 5.70 -5.96
C ALA A 28 -21.86 4.81 -7.21
N GLY A 29 -21.74 3.49 -7.05
CA GLY A 29 -21.70 2.52 -8.15
C GLY A 29 -20.31 2.42 -8.84
N ILE A 30 -19.27 2.96 -8.23
CA ILE A 30 -17.91 2.92 -8.77
C ILE A 30 -17.21 1.68 -8.20
N PRO A 31 -16.63 0.81 -9.05
CA PRO A 31 -15.86 -0.34 -8.60
C PRO A 31 -14.68 0.06 -7.69
N VAL A 32 -14.34 -0.80 -6.75
CA VAL A 32 -13.20 -0.58 -5.85
C VAL A 32 -12.29 -1.81 -5.89
N THR A 33 -11.02 -1.58 -6.16
CA THR A 33 -9.98 -2.59 -6.09
C THR A 33 -8.99 -2.24 -4.99
N TYR A 34 -8.76 -3.18 -4.08
CA TYR A 34 -7.83 -3.05 -2.99
C TYR A 34 -6.56 -3.83 -3.30
N ILE A 35 -5.42 -3.15 -3.36
CA ILE A 35 -4.10 -3.72 -3.58
C ILE A 35 -3.40 -3.84 -2.23
N ALA A 36 -3.29 -5.07 -1.74
CA ALA A 36 -2.63 -5.39 -0.48
C ALA A 36 -1.17 -5.78 -0.74
N THR A 37 -0.24 -5.05 -0.13
CA THR A 37 1.20 -5.26 -0.29
C THR A 37 1.83 -6.02 0.87
N ALA A 38 1.03 -6.41 1.87
CA ALA A 38 1.51 -7.24 2.95
C ALA A 38 2.03 -8.57 2.40
N PRO A 39 3.20 -9.05 2.88
CA PRO A 39 3.70 -10.36 2.45
C PRO A 39 2.69 -11.44 2.79
N CYS A 40 2.44 -12.33 1.82
CA CYS A 40 1.74 -13.59 2.07
C CYS A 40 2.66 -14.50 2.89
N VAL A 41 2.83 -14.18 4.16
CA VAL A 41 3.56 -15.06 5.06
C VAL A 41 2.62 -16.19 5.43
N ASP A 42 2.99 -17.40 5.12
CA ASP A 42 2.54 -18.56 5.91
C ASP A 42 3.05 -18.32 7.32
N SER A 43 2.26 -17.60 8.09
CA SER A 43 2.64 -16.94 9.33
C SER A 43 2.68 -17.97 10.46
N GLY A 44 3.80 -18.70 10.53
CA GLY A 44 4.10 -19.48 11.71
C GLY A 44 4.48 -18.65 12.94
N ASP A 45 4.92 -17.39 12.80
CA ASP A 45 5.63 -16.70 13.86
C ASP A 45 5.13 -15.29 14.24
N ASP A 46 4.15 -14.69 13.54
CA ASP A 46 3.61 -13.37 13.90
C ASP A 46 2.08 -13.34 13.90
N ALA A 47 1.50 -13.81 15.02
CA ALA A 47 0.05 -13.81 15.24
C ALA A 47 -0.57 -12.39 15.14
N ASP A 48 0.17 -11.36 15.56
CA ASP A 48 -0.29 -9.96 15.51
C ASP A 48 -0.45 -9.47 14.06
N MET A 49 0.45 -9.86 13.16
CA MET A 49 0.37 -9.49 11.75
C MET A 49 -0.78 -10.24 11.05
N ALA A 50 -0.96 -11.52 11.34
CA ALA A 50 -2.06 -12.32 10.79
C ALA A 50 -3.43 -11.76 11.22
N ASP A 51 -3.59 -11.40 12.49
CA ASP A 51 -4.82 -10.78 13.01
C ASP A 51 -5.10 -9.41 12.36
N ARG A 52 -4.06 -8.64 12.06
CA ARG A 52 -4.21 -7.34 11.37
C ARG A 52 -4.67 -7.54 9.92
N ILE A 53 -4.08 -8.47 9.19
CA ILE A 53 -4.47 -8.80 7.81
C ILE A 53 -5.93 -9.26 7.78
N GLU A 54 -6.34 -10.16 8.68
CA GLU A 54 -7.69 -10.68 8.73
C GLU A 54 -8.70 -9.58 9.10
N ARG A 55 -8.37 -8.71 10.06
CA ARG A 55 -9.21 -7.56 10.41
C ARG A 55 -9.40 -6.62 9.22
N HIS A 56 -8.32 -6.31 8.49
CA HIS A 56 -8.38 -5.50 7.27
C HIS A 56 -9.19 -6.15 6.15
N ARG A 57 -9.20 -7.49 6.06
CA ARG A 57 -10.07 -8.23 5.14
C ARG A 57 -11.54 -8.12 5.52
N MET A 58 -11.84 -8.21 6.82
CA MET A 58 -13.23 -8.14 7.34
C MET A 58 -13.86 -6.75 7.20
N GLU A 59 -13.06 -5.68 7.20
CA GLU A 59 -13.54 -4.30 7.03
C GLU A 59 -13.96 -3.98 5.59
N ARG A 60 -13.60 -4.83 4.63
CA ARG A 60 -13.88 -4.62 3.21
C ARG A 60 -15.07 -5.46 2.76
N PRO A 61 -16.00 -4.87 1.97
CA PRO A 61 -17.07 -5.65 1.35
C PRO A 61 -16.51 -6.78 0.48
N ALA A 62 -17.17 -7.93 0.49
CA ALA A 62 -16.81 -9.06 -0.38
C ALA A 62 -16.98 -8.72 -1.88
N THR A 63 -17.68 -7.64 -2.21
CA THR A 63 -17.88 -7.14 -3.57
C THR A 63 -16.69 -6.34 -4.11
N TRP A 64 -15.74 -5.96 -3.27
CA TRP A 64 -14.51 -5.32 -3.74
C TRP A 64 -13.54 -6.36 -4.27
N ALA A 65 -12.88 -6.03 -5.38
CA ALA A 65 -11.75 -6.83 -5.83
C ALA A 65 -10.55 -6.64 -4.89
N THR A 66 -9.81 -7.71 -4.63
CA THR A 66 -8.55 -7.65 -3.87
C THR A 66 -7.44 -8.25 -4.72
N ILE A 67 -6.34 -7.52 -4.85
CA ILE A 67 -5.09 -7.97 -5.45
C ILE A 67 -4.07 -8.06 -4.33
N GLU A 68 -3.51 -9.23 -4.09
CA GLU A 68 -2.39 -9.42 -3.19
C GLU A 68 -1.11 -9.41 -4.01
N GLU A 69 -0.31 -8.35 -3.89
CA GLU A 69 0.92 -8.17 -4.65
C GLU A 69 2.01 -7.52 -3.81
N GLU A 70 3.06 -8.26 -3.56
CA GLU A 70 4.16 -7.85 -2.68
C GLU A 70 5.20 -6.95 -3.37
N LEU A 71 5.43 -7.14 -4.66
CA LEU A 71 6.58 -6.59 -5.38
C LEU A 71 6.20 -5.80 -6.63
N ASP A 72 5.37 -6.37 -7.52
CA ASP A 72 5.01 -5.75 -8.79
C ASP A 72 3.78 -4.82 -8.67
N LEU A 73 3.94 -3.75 -7.89
CA LEU A 73 2.89 -2.76 -7.70
C LEU A 73 2.46 -2.11 -9.03
N ILE A 74 3.37 -1.96 -9.97
CA ILE A 74 3.08 -1.35 -11.29
C ILE A 74 2.17 -2.27 -12.10
N GLY A 75 2.48 -3.57 -12.13
CA GLY A 75 1.63 -4.57 -12.76
C GLY A 75 0.25 -4.65 -12.10
N ALA A 76 0.20 -4.65 -10.76
CA ALA A 76 -1.06 -4.63 -10.01
C ALA A 76 -1.92 -3.41 -10.36
N LEU A 77 -1.34 -2.20 -10.37
CA LEU A 77 -2.04 -0.98 -10.77
C LEU A 77 -2.53 -1.02 -12.22
N SER A 78 -1.71 -1.57 -13.11
CA SER A 78 -2.05 -1.68 -14.54
C SER A 78 -3.19 -2.68 -14.81
N SER A 79 -3.40 -3.63 -13.91
CA SER A 79 -4.49 -4.60 -14.00
C SER A 79 -5.83 -4.08 -13.48
N VAL A 80 -5.85 -2.89 -12.86
CA VAL A 80 -7.09 -2.24 -12.41
C VAL A 80 -7.64 -1.39 -13.55
N ASP A 81 -8.54 -1.97 -14.34
CA ASP A 81 -9.08 -1.32 -15.54
C ASP A 81 -10.00 -0.14 -15.21
N ASP A 82 -10.80 -0.23 -14.14
CA ASP A 82 -11.88 0.69 -13.84
C ASP A 82 -12.00 0.94 -12.34
N GLY A 83 -12.49 2.12 -11.98
CA GLY A 83 -12.81 2.51 -10.61
C GLY A 83 -11.64 2.89 -9.72
N LEU A 84 -11.92 2.96 -8.43
CA LEU A 84 -10.95 3.36 -7.40
C LEU A 84 -9.95 2.24 -7.13
N ALA A 85 -8.65 2.57 -7.18
CA ALA A 85 -7.59 1.73 -6.65
C ALA A 85 -7.15 2.20 -5.26
N ILE A 86 -7.07 1.31 -4.28
CA ILE A 86 -6.52 1.58 -2.94
C ILE A 86 -5.27 0.74 -2.76
N ILE A 87 -4.13 1.38 -2.46
CA ILE A 87 -2.85 0.71 -2.19
C ILE A 87 -2.59 0.73 -0.69
N ASP A 88 -2.54 -0.42 -0.05
CA ASP A 88 -2.21 -0.57 1.36
C ASP A 88 -1.07 -1.59 1.57
N CYS A 89 0.15 -1.15 1.76
CA CYS A 89 0.66 0.22 1.80
C CYS A 89 2.03 0.33 1.12
N LEU A 90 2.44 1.53 0.77
CA LEU A 90 3.76 1.79 0.16
C LEU A 90 4.91 1.47 1.12
N THR A 91 4.70 1.59 2.42
CA THR A 91 5.66 1.25 3.48
C THR A 91 6.07 -0.22 3.43
N LEU A 92 5.08 -1.12 3.39
CA LEU A 92 5.35 -2.56 3.30
C LEU A 92 5.92 -2.93 1.93
N TRP A 93 5.42 -2.33 0.86
CA TRP A 93 5.98 -2.54 -0.48
C TRP A 93 7.47 -2.19 -0.54
N THR A 94 7.87 -1.02 -0.05
CA THR A 94 9.29 -0.62 0.02
C THR A 94 10.09 -1.61 0.85
N SER A 95 9.57 -2.03 2.00
CA SER A 95 10.19 -3.04 2.86
C SER A 95 10.40 -4.36 2.12
N ASN A 96 9.39 -4.83 1.37
CA ASN A 96 9.49 -6.06 0.59
C ASN A 96 10.59 -5.98 -0.47
N LEU A 97 10.71 -4.85 -1.19
CA LEU A 97 11.78 -4.63 -2.16
C LEU A 97 13.17 -4.67 -1.52
N MET A 98 13.32 -4.07 -0.34
CA MET A 98 14.58 -4.13 0.43
C MET A 98 14.91 -5.55 0.89
N TRP A 99 13.93 -6.34 1.31
CA TRP A 99 14.11 -7.74 1.65
C TRP A 99 14.53 -8.61 0.47
N ARG A 100 14.20 -8.20 -0.75
CA ARG A 100 14.66 -8.81 -2.01
C ARG A 100 16.01 -8.25 -2.46
N GLU A 101 16.69 -7.51 -1.60
CA GLU A 101 18.03 -6.96 -1.82
C GLU A 101 18.15 -6.01 -3.02
N LEU A 102 17.06 -5.37 -3.45
CA LEU A 102 17.13 -4.32 -4.47
C LEU A 102 17.95 -3.13 -3.99
N GLY A 103 18.68 -2.52 -4.91
CA GLY A 103 19.46 -1.30 -4.64
C GLY A 103 18.55 -0.07 -4.45
N ASP A 104 19.06 0.95 -3.76
CA ASP A 104 18.30 2.17 -3.46
C ASP A 104 17.83 2.91 -4.73
N ASP A 105 18.69 2.99 -5.76
CA ASP A 105 18.34 3.63 -7.03
C ASP A 105 17.28 2.83 -7.81
N GLU A 106 17.32 1.51 -7.68
CA GLU A 106 16.33 0.62 -8.28
C GLU A 106 14.96 0.79 -7.61
N ILE A 107 14.93 0.86 -6.26
CA ILE A 107 13.70 1.13 -5.50
C ILE A 107 13.13 2.51 -5.87
N ARG A 108 13.95 3.55 -5.95
CA ARG A 108 13.52 4.89 -6.37
C ARG A 108 12.95 4.91 -7.79
N THR A 109 13.56 4.15 -8.70
CA THR A 109 13.06 4.00 -10.07
C THR A 109 11.67 3.36 -10.09
N LEU A 110 11.48 2.27 -9.34
CA LEU A 110 10.19 1.60 -9.21
C LEU A 110 9.14 2.49 -8.54
N ALA A 111 9.51 3.23 -7.49
CA ALA A 111 8.62 4.17 -6.83
C ALA A 111 8.17 5.30 -7.77
N THR A 112 9.08 5.83 -8.57
CA THR A 112 8.76 6.85 -9.59
C THR A 112 7.80 6.30 -10.64
N ALA A 113 8.04 5.09 -11.11
CA ALA A 113 7.17 4.43 -12.09
C ALA A 113 5.79 4.12 -11.52
N ALA A 114 5.71 3.65 -10.27
CA ALA A 114 4.44 3.39 -9.58
C ALA A 114 3.63 4.68 -9.38
N ALA A 115 4.30 5.77 -8.98
CA ALA A 115 3.67 7.09 -8.83
C ALA A 115 3.15 7.63 -10.18
N ALA A 116 3.93 7.50 -11.25
CA ALA A 116 3.52 7.88 -12.59
C ALA A 116 2.33 7.04 -13.09
N GLY A 117 2.36 5.74 -12.85
CA GLY A 117 1.25 4.83 -13.16
C GLY A 117 -0.03 5.23 -12.42
N ALA A 118 0.06 5.44 -11.10
CA ALA A 118 -1.08 5.86 -10.28
C ALA A 118 -1.64 7.22 -10.71
N ALA A 119 -0.78 8.20 -10.99
CA ALA A 119 -1.19 9.52 -11.44
C ALA A 119 -1.74 9.52 -12.88
N GLY A 120 -1.30 8.59 -13.71
CA GLY A 120 -1.74 8.46 -15.10
C GLY A 120 -3.09 7.76 -15.29
N ARG A 121 -3.64 7.14 -14.26
CA ARG A 121 -4.97 6.51 -14.32
C ARG A 121 -6.04 7.56 -14.58
N SER A 122 -7.05 7.20 -15.37
CA SER A 122 -8.26 8.02 -15.56
C SER A 122 -9.09 8.10 -14.26
N GLU A 123 -9.10 7.01 -13.52
CA GLU A 123 -9.83 6.84 -12.28
C GLU A 123 -8.95 7.11 -11.06
N PRO A 124 -9.54 7.45 -9.89
CA PRO A 124 -8.77 7.83 -8.73
C PRO A 124 -7.94 6.69 -8.14
N THR A 125 -6.82 7.05 -7.52
CA THR A 125 -5.97 6.15 -6.74
C THR A 125 -5.75 6.74 -5.35
N VAL A 126 -5.92 5.92 -4.31
CA VAL A 126 -5.57 6.24 -2.93
C VAL A 126 -4.39 5.36 -2.51
N ALA A 127 -3.30 5.96 -2.09
CA ALA A 127 -2.14 5.25 -1.57
C ALA A 127 -1.92 5.56 -0.09
N ILE A 128 -1.68 4.54 0.70
CA ILE A 128 -1.41 4.64 2.13
C ILE A 128 0.09 4.51 2.36
N THR A 129 0.66 5.37 3.19
CA THR A 129 2.04 5.25 3.64
C THR A 129 2.18 5.69 5.09
N ASN A 130 3.12 5.07 5.81
CA ASN A 130 3.49 5.57 7.11
C ASN A 130 4.40 6.79 6.96
N GLU A 131 4.30 7.71 7.94
CA GLU A 131 5.28 8.74 8.12
C GLU A 131 6.60 8.09 8.60
N VAL A 132 7.70 8.40 7.92
CA VAL A 132 9.05 7.90 8.22
C VAL A 132 10.01 9.08 8.15
N GLY A 133 10.79 9.30 9.19
CA GLY A 133 11.81 10.36 9.19
C GLY A 133 11.62 11.46 10.22
N LEU A 134 10.45 11.57 10.86
CA LEU A 134 10.24 12.48 12.00
C LEU A 134 10.56 11.82 13.36
N GLY A 135 10.94 10.55 13.37
CA GLY A 135 11.29 9.80 14.57
C GLY A 135 12.75 9.98 15.01
N VAL A 136 13.09 9.28 16.08
CA VAL A 136 14.47 9.20 16.56
C VAL A 136 15.35 8.51 15.50
N HIS A 137 16.63 8.88 15.44
CA HIS A 137 17.58 8.26 14.52
C HIS A 137 17.63 6.74 14.72
N PRO A 138 17.40 5.93 13.66
CA PRO A 138 17.34 4.49 13.79
C PRO A 138 18.69 3.90 14.23
N GLU A 139 18.67 2.95 15.16
CA GLU A 139 19.88 2.32 15.69
C GLU A 139 20.56 1.40 14.67
N THR A 140 19.76 0.74 13.81
CA THR A 140 20.28 -0.21 12.82
C THR A 140 20.62 0.45 11.49
N GLU A 141 21.60 -0.11 10.78
CA GLU A 141 21.94 0.32 9.43
C GLU A 141 20.77 0.15 8.46
N LEU A 142 20.07 -0.98 8.54
CA LEU A 142 18.89 -1.23 7.73
C LEU A 142 17.78 -0.21 8.00
N GLY A 143 17.55 0.15 9.25
CA GLY A 143 16.55 1.17 9.61
C GLY A 143 16.92 2.56 9.06
N ARG A 144 18.19 2.93 9.09
CA ARG A 144 18.67 4.19 8.50
C ARG A 144 18.50 4.19 6.99
N ARG A 145 18.90 3.10 6.33
CA ARG A 145 18.71 2.93 4.88
C ARG A 145 17.23 3.00 4.50
N TYR A 146 16.36 2.34 5.27
CA TYR A 146 14.91 2.37 5.04
C TYR A 146 14.33 3.79 5.12
N ARG A 147 14.77 4.59 6.09
CA ARG A 147 14.36 5.98 6.22
C ARG A 147 14.80 6.84 5.02
N ASP A 148 15.97 6.55 4.47
CA ASP A 148 16.64 7.41 3.47
C ASP A 148 16.27 7.06 2.01
N VAL A 149 15.77 5.85 1.75
CA VAL A 149 15.37 5.39 0.41
C VAL A 149 13.95 5.80 0.03
#